data_8982edd57d5f9ff150092a27a591ba14
#
_entry.id   8982edd57d5f9ff150092a27a591ba14
#
_cell.length_a   1.000
_cell.length_b   1.000
_cell.length_c   1.000
_cell.angle_alpha   90.00
_cell.angle_beta   90.00
_cell.angle_gamma   90.00
#
_symmetry.space_group_name_H-M   'P 1'
#
loop_
_entity.id
_entity.type
_entity.pdbx_description
1 polymer ?
#
loop_
_entity_poly.entity_id
_entity_poly.type
_entity_poly.pdbx_seq_one_letter_code
_entity_poly.pdbx_strand_id
1 'polypeptide(L)'
;MGRVALATVLSVMLSSAADAALVVIGEHLWPATKGYGHFQFSDYAKLTIVGVLIACAAWPIVTRMRSAPRRLFFRLAIAVTVVLWLPDLWILHKGQSAQGVAVLMVMHLAIALITYNLLVHVAPVRNRVARRRAASARSEISEIAAP
;
A
#
# COMPACT_ATOMS: atom_id res chain seq x y z
N MET A 1 4.26 17.09 4.83
CA MET A 1 2.92 16.47 4.73
C MET A 1 2.47 16.27 3.28
N GLY A 2 2.70 17.18 2.34
CA GLY A 2 2.23 17.07 0.95
C GLY A 2 2.60 15.79 0.20
N ARG A 3 3.82 15.26 0.37
CA ARG A 3 4.25 14.03 -0.30
C ARG A 3 3.50 12.76 0.14
N VAL A 4 3.16 12.66 1.41
CA VAL A 4 2.36 11.53 1.91
C VAL A 4 0.93 11.66 1.37
N ALA A 5 0.34 12.85 1.41
CA ALA A 5 -0.98 13.09 0.85
C ALA A 5 -1.02 12.77 -0.67
N LEU A 6 0.00 13.21 -1.42
CA LEU A 6 0.12 12.87 -2.85
C LEU A 6 0.23 11.36 -3.06
N ALA A 7 1.09 10.68 -2.30
CA ALA A 7 1.22 9.22 -2.37
C ALA A 7 -0.10 8.53 -2.04
N THR A 8 -0.85 9.04 -1.05
CA THR A 8 -2.17 8.49 -0.68
C THR A 8 -3.17 8.61 -1.83
N VAL A 9 -3.31 9.80 -2.42
CA VAL A 9 -4.23 10.03 -3.54
C VAL A 9 -3.86 9.12 -4.72
N LEU A 10 -2.59 9.08 -5.09
CA LEU A 10 -2.11 8.23 -6.18
C LEU A 10 -2.33 6.74 -5.87
N SER A 11 -2.12 6.31 -4.62
CA SER A 11 -2.36 4.91 -4.21
C SER A 11 -3.83 4.54 -4.34
N VAL A 12 -4.75 5.39 -3.87
CA VAL A 12 -6.19 5.15 -4.01
C VAL A 12 -6.58 5.06 -5.47
N MET A 13 -6.18 6.03 -6.30
CA MET A 13 -6.55 6.06 -7.72
C MET A 13 -6.01 4.85 -8.48
N LEU A 14 -4.71 4.56 -8.33
CA LEU A 14 -4.07 3.46 -9.06
C LEU A 14 -4.54 2.09 -8.57
N SER A 15 -4.75 1.91 -7.26
CA SER A 15 -5.30 0.66 -6.73
C SER A 15 -6.72 0.42 -7.22
N SER A 16 -7.60 1.44 -7.15
CA SER A 16 -8.98 1.31 -7.66
C SER A 16 -9.03 1.04 -9.17
N ALA A 17 -8.13 1.66 -9.94
CA ALA A 17 -8.02 1.40 -11.38
C ALA A 17 -7.51 -0.02 -11.66
N ALA A 18 -6.53 -0.51 -10.87
CA ALA A 18 -6.04 -1.87 -10.98
C ALA A 18 -7.12 -2.91 -10.62
N ASP A 19 -7.89 -2.65 -9.56
CA ASP A 19 -9.00 -3.51 -9.17
C ASP A 19 -10.05 -3.60 -10.29
N ALA A 20 -10.46 -2.46 -10.85
CA ALA A 20 -11.40 -2.43 -11.98
C ALA A 20 -10.87 -3.20 -13.20
N ALA A 21 -9.58 -3.04 -13.53
CA ALA A 21 -8.95 -3.78 -14.62
C ALA A 21 -8.91 -5.28 -14.34
N LEU A 22 -8.60 -5.70 -13.11
CA LEU A 22 -8.57 -7.10 -12.70
C LEU A 22 -9.95 -7.75 -12.75
N VAL A 23 -11.02 -7.01 -12.38
CA VAL A 23 -12.39 -7.49 -12.55
C VAL A 23 -12.70 -7.73 -14.02
N VAL A 24 -12.43 -6.77 -14.91
CA VAL A 24 -12.67 -6.90 -16.36
C VAL A 24 -11.87 -8.08 -16.93
N ILE A 25 -10.62 -8.22 -16.57
CA ILE A 25 -9.76 -9.33 -17.00
C ILE A 25 -10.32 -10.66 -16.47
N GLY A 26 -10.70 -10.71 -15.20
CA GLY A 26 -11.28 -11.90 -14.57
C GLY A 26 -12.56 -12.35 -15.26
N GLU A 27 -13.48 -11.43 -15.54
CA GLU A 27 -14.73 -11.72 -16.25
C GLU A 27 -14.50 -12.12 -17.72
N HIS A 28 -13.43 -11.62 -18.33
CA HIS A 28 -13.07 -12.01 -19.69
C HIS A 28 -12.47 -13.42 -19.75
N LEU A 29 -11.56 -13.74 -18.82
CA LEU A 29 -10.92 -15.06 -18.75
C LEU A 29 -11.87 -16.15 -18.26
N TRP A 30 -12.76 -15.80 -17.35
CA TRP A 30 -13.74 -16.71 -16.75
C TRP A 30 -15.16 -16.13 -16.84
N PRO A 31 -15.84 -16.28 -17.97
CA PRO A 31 -17.19 -15.72 -18.16
C PRO A 31 -18.21 -16.13 -17.10
N ALA A 32 -17.97 -17.26 -16.41
CA ALA A 32 -18.80 -17.70 -15.28
C ALA A 32 -18.73 -16.78 -14.05
N THR A 33 -17.75 -15.87 -13.98
CA THR A 33 -17.62 -14.90 -12.90
C THR A 33 -18.38 -13.59 -13.17
N LYS A 34 -18.99 -13.43 -14.35
CA LYS A 34 -19.81 -12.26 -14.67
C LYS A 34 -20.98 -12.16 -13.69
N GLY A 35 -21.12 -11.00 -13.08
CA GLY A 35 -22.14 -10.77 -12.07
C GLY A 35 -21.80 -11.34 -10.69
N TYR A 36 -20.55 -11.75 -10.44
CA TYR A 36 -20.11 -12.16 -9.12
C TYR A 36 -20.30 -11.02 -8.12
N GLY A 37 -21.05 -11.29 -7.02
CA GLY A 37 -21.52 -10.26 -6.10
C GLY A 37 -20.41 -9.38 -5.50
N HIS A 38 -19.19 -9.92 -5.32
CA HIS A 38 -18.05 -9.18 -4.79
C HIS A 38 -17.31 -8.34 -5.84
N PHE A 39 -17.71 -8.39 -7.12
CA PHE A 39 -17.14 -7.58 -8.20
C PHE A 39 -17.87 -6.25 -8.39
N GLN A 40 -18.83 -5.92 -7.53
CA GLN A 40 -19.49 -4.62 -7.58
C GLN A 40 -18.49 -3.52 -7.19
N PHE A 41 -18.40 -2.50 -8.06
CA PHE A 41 -17.47 -1.38 -7.86
C PHE A 41 -17.58 -0.74 -6.48
N SER A 42 -18.80 -0.56 -5.98
CA SER A 42 -19.05 0.03 -4.67
C SER A 42 -18.45 -0.77 -3.51
N ASP A 43 -18.33 -2.08 -3.65
CA ASP A 43 -17.90 -2.96 -2.56
C ASP A 43 -16.37 -3.01 -2.48
N TYR A 44 -15.70 -3.35 -3.59
CA TYR A 44 -14.24 -3.38 -3.57
C TYR A 44 -13.63 -1.99 -3.45
N ALA A 45 -14.21 -0.94 -4.06
CA ALA A 45 -13.67 0.41 -3.95
C ALA A 45 -13.66 0.93 -2.51
N LYS A 46 -14.72 0.69 -1.72
CA LYS A 46 -14.75 1.07 -0.30
C LYS A 46 -13.64 0.38 0.48
N LEU A 47 -13.49 -0.93 0.29
CA LEU A 47 -12.46 -1.71 0.99
C LEU A 47 -11.05 -1.28 0.59
N THR A 48 -10.82 -1.04 -0.70
CA THR A 48 -9.55 -0.53 -1.23
C THR A 48 -9.21 0.83 -0.64
N ILE A 49 -10.17 1.78 -0.62
CA ILE A 49 -9.95 3.11 -0.04
C ILE A 49 -9.59 3.00 1.43
N VAL A 50 -10.36 2.25 2.22
CA VAL A 50 -10.11 2.08 3.66
C VAL A 50 -8.74 1.42 3.89
N GLY A 51 -8.42 0.35 3.19
CA GLY A 51 -7.15 -0.35 3.31
C GLY A 51 -5.95 0.53 2.96
N VAL A 52 -6.02 1.27 1.85
CA VAL A 52 -4.98 2.22 1.43
C VAL A 52 -4.81 3.35 2.45
N LEU A 53 -5.90 3.93 2.97
CA LEU A 53 -5.82 4.99 3.98
C LEU A 53 -5.14 4.50 5.26
N ILE A 54 -5.45 3.30 5.73
CA ILE A 54 -4.79 2.69 6.90
C ILE A 54 -3.30 2.50 6.63
N ALA A 55 -2.92 1.96 5.47
CA ALA A 55 -1.52 1.78 5.09
C ALA A 55 -0.76 3.11 5.02
N CYS A 56 -1.38 4.14 4.44
CA CYS A 56 -0.80 5.48 4.32
C CYS A 56 -0.67 6.17 5.68
N ALA A 57 -1.61 5.96 6.60
CA ALA A 57 -1.51 6.45 7.99
C ALA A 57 -0.41 5.72 8.78
N ALA A 58 -0.23 4.42 8.54
CA ALA A 58 0.83 3.63 9.18
C ALA A 58 2.24 4.05 8.74
N TRP A 59 2.43 4.50 7.50
CA TRP A 59 3.74 4.88 6.97
C TRP A 59 4.49 5.92 7.80
N PRO A 60 3.93 7.10 8.13
CA PRO A 60 4.62 8.08 8.97
C PRO A 60 4.92 7.57 10.39
N ILE A 61 4.10 6.67 10.92
CA ILE A 61 4.33 6.05 12.24
C ILE A 61 5.56 5.14 12.15
N VAL A 62 5.59 4.22 11.19
CA VAL A 62 6.71 3.29 10.97
C VAL A 62 8.02 4.04 10.71
N THR A 63 7.98 5.13 9.93
CA THR A 63 9.17 5.93 9.63
C THR A 63 9.73 6.69 10.82
N ARG A 64 8.92 6.92 11.87
CA ARG A 64 9.36 7.57 13.12
C ARG A 64 9.94 6.57 14.12
N MET A 65 9.45 5.33 14.11
CA MET A 65 9.74 4.34 15.17
C MET A 65 10.98 3.48 14.88
N ARG A 66 11.40 3.33 13.63
CA ARG A 66 12.43 2.36 13.25
C ARG A 66 13.53 2.92 12.38
N SER A 67 14.75 2.39 12.55
CA SER A 67 15.92 2.71 11.73
C SER A 67 15.85 2.14 10.31
N ALA A 68 15.11 1.05 10.10
CA ALA A 68 14.90 0.41 8.80
C ALA A 68 13.40 0.35 8.42
N PRO A 69 12.73 1.50 8.21
CA PRO A 69 11.29 1.56 8.05
C PRO A 69 10.79 0.84 6.78
N ARG A 70 11.57 0.84 5.69
CA ARG A 70 11.20 0.16 4.45
C ARG A 70 11.04 -1.34 4.65
N ARG A 71 11.98 -2.00 5.36
CA ARG A 71 11.93 -3.44 5.63
C ARG A 71 10.73 -3.79 6.53
N LEU A 72 10.50 -2.99 7.56
CA LEU A 72 9.36 -3.20 8.44
C LEU A 72 8.04 -3.02 7.69
N PHE A 73 7.91 -1.95 6.91
CA PHE A 73 6.70 -1.68 6.15
C PHE A 73 6.43 -2.76 5.09
N PHE A 74 7.48 -3.27 4.44
CA PHE A 74 7.37 -4.41 3.52
C PHE A 74 6.84 -5.66 4.22
N ARG A 75 7.38 -6.02 5.39
CA ARG A 75 6.90 -7.15 6.18
C ARG A 75 5.45 -6.97 6.64
N LEU A 76 5.08 -5.76 7.04
CA LEU A 76 3.69 -5.43 7.39
C LEU A 76 2.76 -5.55 6.18
N ALA A 77 3.18 -5.08 5.00
CA ALA A 77 2.39 -5.23 3.78
C ALA A 77 2.13 -6.71 3.46
N ILE A 78 3.16 -7.56 3.53
CA ILE A 78 3.00 -9.02 3.36
C ILE A 78 2.04 -9.58 4.41
N ALA A 79 2.27 -9.29 5.68
CA ALA A 79 1.44 -9.83 6.77
C ALA A 79 -0.03 -9.44 6.61
N VAL A 80 -0.31 -8.16 6.29
CA VAL A 80 -1.67 -7.67 6.05
C VAL A 80 -2.29 -8.36 4.83
N THR A 81 -1.55 -8.52 3.72
CA THR A 81 -2.06 -9.20 2.53
C THR A 81 -2.44 -10.65 2.84
N VAL A 82 -1.59 -11.37 3.57
CA VAL A 82 -1.88 -12.77 3.99
C VAL A 82 -3.12 -12.83 4.89
N VAL A 83 -3.26 -11.88 5.83
CA VAL A 83 -4.45 -11.80 6.69
C VAL A 83 -5.71 -11.50 5.86
N LEU A 84 -5.61 -10.64 4.86
CA LEU A 84 -6.75 -10.31 3.99
C LEU A 84 -7.15 -11.48 3.08
N TRP A 85 -6.27 -12.43 2.81
CA TRP A 85 -6.63 -13.67 2.12
C TRP A 85 -7.47 -14.63 2.97
N LEU A 86 -7.47 -14.51 4.29
CA LEU A 86 -8.27 -15.40 5.16
C LEU A 86 -9.78 -15.30 4.88
N PRO A 87 -10.39 -14.10 4.80
CA PRO A 87 -11.78 -14.01 4.39
C PRO A 87 -12.03 -14.51 2.97
N ASP A 88 -11.09 -14.32 2.03
CA ASP A 88 -11.22 -14.84 0.67
C ASP A 88 -11.27 -16.39 0.66
N LEU A 89 -10.40 -17.04 1.43
CA LEU A 89 -10.41 -18.49 1.62
C LEU A 89 -11.67 -18.97 2.35
N TRP A 90 -12.19 -18.16 3.27
CA TRP A 90 -13.44 -18.47 3.95
C TRP A 90 -14.64 -18.48 2.99
N ILE A 91 -14.75 -17.48 2.10
CA ILE A 91 -15.84 -17.45 1.11
C ILE A 91 -15.68 -18.57 0.08
N LEU A 92 -14.46 -18.97 -0.26
CA LEU A 92 -14.17 -20.15 -1.07
C LEU A 92 -14.69 -21.43 -0.37
N HIS A 93 -14.40 -21.58 0.91
CA HIS A 93 -14.92 -22.72 1.71
C HIS A 93 -16.46 -22.75 1.78
N LYS A 94 -17.11 -21.60 1.68
CA LYS A 94 -18.58 -21.47 1.59
C LYS A 94 -19.15 -21.80 0.20
N GLY A 95 -18.34 -22.32 -0.72
CA GLY A 95 -18.78 -22.76 -2.04
C GLY A 95 -18.84 -21.65 -3.09
N GLN A 96 -18.20 -20.51 -2.84
CA GLN A 96 -18.08 -19.45 -3.85
C GLN A 96 -17.11 -19.85 -4.97
N SER A 97 -17.24 -19.20 -6.15
CA SER A 97 -16.40 -19.47 -7.31
C SER A 97 -14.93 -19.33 -7.02
N ALA A 98 -14.14 -20.39 -7.23
CA ALA A 98 -12.70 -20.37 -7.05
C ALA A 98 -12.00 -19.33 -7.94
N GLN A 99 -12.50 -19.13 -9.15
CA GLN A 99 -11.98 -18.12 -10.08
C GLN A 99 -12.24 -16.71 -9.55
N GLY A 100 -13.45 -16.43 -9.04
CA GLY A 100 -13.77 -15.14 -8.44
C GLY A 100 -12.90 -14.84 -7.22
N VAL A 101 -12.71 -15.83 -6.35
CA VAL A 101 -11.83 -15.70 -5.17
C VAL A 101 -10.38 -15.47 -5.58
N ALA A 102 -9.88 -16.17 -6.61
CA ALA A 102 -8.52 -15.96 -7.12
C ALA A 102 -8.31 -14.51 -7.60
N VAL A 103 -9.29 -13.91 -8.29
CA VAL A 103 -9.24 -12.51 -8.69
C VAL A 103 -9.16 -11.59 -7.46
N LEU A 104 -9.98 -11.83 -6.41
CA LEU A 104 -9.93 -11.04 -5.18
C LEU A 104 -8.55 -11.11 -4.51
N MET A 105 -7.95 -12.30 -4.42
CA MET A 105 -6.61 -12.47 -3.85
C MET A 105 -5.53 -11.71 -4.64
N VAL A 106 -5.64 -11.69 -5.98
CA VAL A 106 -4.74 -10.91 -6.84
C VAL A 106 -4.96 -9.42 -6.65
N MET A 107 -6.21 -8.95 -6.46
CA MET A 107 -6.52 -7.55 -6.14
C MET A 107 -5.83 -7.11 -4.84
N HIS A 108 -5.90 -7.91 -3.77
CA HIS A 108 -5.20 -7.61 -2.51
C HIS A 108 -3.68 -7.46 -2.72
N LEU A 109 -3.08 -8.34 -3.53
CA LEU A 109 -1.66 -8.25 -3.85
C LEU A 109 -1.33 -6.99 -4.66
N ALA A 110 -2.14 -6.65 -5.66
CA ALA A 110 -1.96 -5.44 -6.47
C ALA A 110 -2.03 -4.17 -5.61
N ILE A 111 -3.04 -4.05 -4.74
CA ILE A 111 -3.19 -2.93 -3.80
C ILE A 111 -1.95 -2.80 -2.91
N ALA A 112 -1.47 -3.91 -2.34
CA ALA A 112 -0.30 -3.92 -1.47
C ALA A 112 0.96 -3.45 -2.21
N LEU A 113 1.20 -3.94 -3.43
CA LEU A 113 2.35 -3.57 -4.26
C LEU A 113 2.30 -2.11 -4.69
N ILE A 114 1.16 -1.62 -5.16
CA ILE A 114 0.97 -0.23 -5.60
C ILE A 114 1.20 0.71 -4.42
N THR A 115 0.52 0.46 -3.29
CA THR A 115 0.60 1.31 -2.10
C THR A 115 2.02 1.32 -1.52
N TYR A 116 2.67 0.16 -1.42
CA TYR A 116 4.04 0.06 -0.95
C TYR A 116 5.00 0.87 -1.82
N ASN A 117 4.95 0.67 -3.14
CA ASN A 117 5.84 1.36 -4.06
C ASN A 117 5.65 2.89 -4.03
N LEU A 118 4.41 3.35 -4.04
CA LEU A 118 4.12 4.78 -4.00
C LEU A 118 4.59 5.43 -2.69
N LEU A 119 4.35 4.80 -1.54
CA LEU A 119 4.80 5.34 -0.27
C LEU A 119 6.33 5.38 -0.16
N VAL A 120 7.02 4.34 -0.61
CA VAL A 120 8.48 4.26 -0.54
C VAL A 120 9.17 5.24 -1.49
N HIS A 121 8.61 5.48 -2.69
CA HIS A 121 9.27 6.29 -3.72
C HIS A 121 8.77 7.75 -3.72
N VAL A 122 7.48 7.99 -3.52
CA VAL A 122 6.91 9.36 -3.53
C VAL A 122 7.04 10.05 -2.17
N ALA A 123 6.95 9.28 -1.07
CA ALA A 123 7.10 9.79 0.29
C ALA A 123 8.31 9.19 1.04
N PRO A 124 9.54 9.31 0.50
CA PRO A 124 10.71 8.70 1.09
C PRO A 124 10.99 9.22 2.50
N VAL A 125 11.58 8.35 3.33
CA VAL A 125 12.00 8.69 4.69
C VAL A 125 13.03 9.82 4.65
N ARG A 126 12.73 10.94 5.28
CA ARG A 126 13.73 11.98 5.52
C ARG A 126 14.69 11.51 6.61
N ASN A 127 15.94 11.29 6.24
CA ASN A 127 16.99 10.84 7.16
C ASN A 127 17.38 11.99 8.10
N ARG A 128 16.61 12.14 9.20
CA ARG A 128 16.82 13.21 10.21
C ARG A 128 18.19 13.13 10.85
N VAL A 129 18.76 11.91 10.96
CA VAL A 129 20.10 11.70 11.54
C VAL A 129 21.18 12.27 10.62
N ALA A 130 21.10 12.01 9.32
CA ALA A 130 22.03 12.58 8.35
C ALA A 130 21.95 14.12 8.32
N ARG A 131 20.74 14.69 8.39
CA ARG A 131 20.59 16.16 8.46
C ARG A 131 21.12 16.75 9.75
N ARG A 132 20.94 16.10 10.89
CA ARG A 132 21.53 16.56 12.16
C ARG A 132 23.04 16.50 12.13
N ARG A 133 23.64 15.41 11.62
CA ARG A 133 25.09 15.30 11.45
C ARG A 133 25.65 16.37 10.51
N ALA A 134 24.98 16.60 9.37
CA ALA A 134 25.37 17.65 8.44
C ALA A 134 25.24 19.07 9.04
N ALA A 135 24.24 19.31 9.89
CA ALA A 135 24.07 20.59 10.59
C ALA A 135 25.16 20.78 11.65
N SER A 136 25.49 19.75 12.44
CA SER A 136 26.57 19.80 13.44
C SER A 136 27.94 20.03 12.79
N ALA A 137 28.24 19.29 11.71
CA ALA A 137 29.51 19.49 10.98
C ALA A 137 29.62 20.91 10.39
N ARG A 138 28.51 21.49 9.97
CA ARG A 138 28.47 22.85 9.43
C ARG A 138 28.71 23.90 10.52
N SER A 139 28.18 23.69 11.74
CA SER A 139 28.43 24.58 12.89
C SER A 139 29.89 24.52 13.34
N GLU A 140 30.51 23.33 13.39
CA GLU A 140 31.93 23.17 13.73
C GLU A 140 32.83 23.90 12.72
N ILE A 141 32.57 23.76 11.41
CA ILE A 141 33.34 24.45 10.37
C ILE A 141 33.19 25.97 10.50
N SER A 142 32.00 26.46 10.82
CA SER A 142 31.75 27.90 11.03
C SER A 142 32.48 28.46 12.24
N GLU A 143 32.61 27.66 13.30
CA GLU A 143 33.31 28.06 14.54
C GLU A 143 34.84 28.10 14.33
N ILE A 144 35.40 27.16 13.55
CA ILE A 144 36.83 27.13 13.19
C ILE A 144 37.21 28.25 12.21
N ALA A 145 36.26 28.66 11.34
CA ALA A 145 36.50 29.72 10.33
C ALA A 145 36.21 31.13 10.85
N ALA A 146 35.76 31.29 12.08
CA ALA A 146 35.60 32.60 12.71
C ALA A 146 36.97 33.16 13.14
N PRO A 147 37.40 34.38 12.71
CA PRO A 147 38.71 34.96 13.02
C PRO A 147 38.82 35.34 14.50
#